data_01b6f8f6e3b21002aeae87ebec8bef6b
#
_entry.id   01b6f8f6e3b21002aeae87ebec8bef6b
#
_cell.length_a   1.000
_cell.length_b   1.000
_cell.length_c   1.000
_cell.angle_alpha   90.00
_cell.angle_beta   90.00
_cell.angle_gamma   90.00
#
_symmetry.space_group_name_H-M   'P 1'
#
loop_
_entity.id
_entity.type
_entity.pdbx_description
1 polymer ?
#
loop_
_entity_poly.entity_id
_entity_poly.type
_entity_poly.pdbx_seq_one_letter_code
_entity_poly.pdbx_strand_id
1 'polypeptide(L)'
;RADPRGLQFGVMISFILGIVFMAPGAVLVSGLMTRRQNGHIAVAGPLTNLALFIIGLPIWILILGATGAFDITSIPLLENGSRAYINDGSIIWQSMLVDAGVWWLSANLILGLFNMIPFGPLDGAKIKDWNEQVYYTVLLIFLIPVFSMFFGLWSPTRLLEYFVEAIF
;
A
#
# COMPACT_ATOMS: atom_id res chain seq x y z
N ARG A 1 7.85 -11.99 -24.07
CA ARG A 1 8.69 -10.81 -24.39
C ARG A 1 8.19 -9.66 -23.53
N ALA A 2 9.06 -9.12 -22.69
CA ALA A 2 8.73 -7.95 -21.89
C ALA A 2 8.45 -6.76 -22.82
N ASP A 3 7.35 -6.05 -22.58
CA ASP A 3 7.04 -4.84 -23.36
C ASP A 3 8.03 -3.73 -22.94
N PRO A 4 8.88 -3.24 -23.83
CA PRO A 4 9.86 -2.21 -23.51
C PRO A 4 9.19 -0.88 -23.07
N ARG A 5 7.95 -0.63 -23.47
CA ARG A 5 7.19 0.56 -23.07
C ARG A 5 6.77 0.50 -21.59
N GLY A 6 6.38 -0.67 -21.09
CA GLY A 6 6.05 -0.86 -19.67
C GLY A 6 7.28 -0.66 -18.78
N LEU A 7 8.43 -1.16 -19.21
CA LEU A 7 9.69 -0.95 -18.49
C LEU A 7 10.10 0.52 -18.46
N GLN A 8 10.02 1.22 -19.60
CA GLN A 8 10.34 2.66 -19.68
C GLN A 8 9.41 3.49 -18.78
N PHE A 9 8.12 3.17 -18.76
CA PHE A 9 7.15 3.84 -17.91
C PHE A 9 7.44 3.59 -16.42
N GLY A 10 7.75 2.35 -16.03
CA GLY A 10 8.14 2.01 -14.66
C GLY A 10 9.40 2.75 -14.20
N VAL A 11 10.43 2.81 -15.06
CA VAL A 11 11.67 3.55 -14.79
C VAL A 11 11.40 5.05 -14.66
N MET A 12 10.60 5.62 -15.55
CA MET A 12 10.26 7.04 -15.52
C MET A 12 9.51 7.42 -14.23
N ILE A 13 8.54 6.62 -13.82
CA ILE A 13 7.78 6.84 -12.58
C ILE A 13 8.67 6.63 -11.36
N SER A 14 9.53 5.61 -11.35
CA SER A 14 10.50 5.39 -10.28
C SER A 14 11.41 6.60 -10.09
N PHE A 15 11.82 7.22 -11.18
CA PHE A 15 12.65 8.43 -11.15
C PHE A 15 11.90 9.65 -10.61
N ILE A 16 10.62 9.82 -11.00
CA ILE A 16 9.79 10.96 -10.57
C ILE A 16 9.39 10.86 -9.10
N LEU A 17 9.05 9.64 -8.62
CA LEU A 17 8.57 9.42 -7.26
C LEU A 17 9.67 9.05 -6.27
N GLY A 18 10.93 8.87 -6.73
CA GLY A 18 12.04 8.42 -5.88
C GLY A 18 11.86 7.01 -5.28
N ILE A 19 10.91 6.24 -5.79
CA ILE A 19 10.58 4.90 -5.36
C ILE A 19 10.86 3.95 -6.52
N VAL A 20 11.56 2.85 -6.28
CA VAL A 20 11.75 1.80 -7.29
C VAL A 20 10.40 1.12 -7.54
N PHE A 21 9.70 1.60 -8.54
CA PHE A 21 8.50 0.93 -9.04
C PHE A 21 8.94 -0.21 -9.95
N MET A 22 8.95 -1.41 -9.41
CA MET A 22 8.90 -2.59 -10.26
C MET A 22 7.49 -2.61 -10.86
N ALA A 23 7.35 -2.11 -12.10
CA ALA A 23 6.10 -2.24 -12.82
C ALA A 23 5.73 -3.74 -12.81
N PRO A 24 4.61 -4.13 -12.19
CA PRO A 24 4.16 -5.50 -12.30
C PRO A 24 4.03 -5.79 -13.79
N GLY A 25 4.68 -6.85 -14.25
CA GLY A 25 4.65 -7.21 -15.64
C GLY A 25 3.20 -7.22 -16.11
N ALA A 26 2.88 -6.42 -17.13
CA ALA A 26 1.57 -6.44 -17.72
C ALA A 26 1.34 -7.89 -18.19
N VAL A 27 0.42 -8.59 -17.55
CA VAL A 27 0.02 -9.92 -18.00
C VAL A 27 -0.70 -9.70 -19.34
N LEU A 28 0.05 -9.90 -20.41
CA LEU A 28 -0.53 -9.92 -21.75
C LEU A 28 -1.35 -11.20 -21.86
N VAL A 29 -2.63 -11.08 -21.54
CA VAL A 29 -3.59 -12.15 -21.80
C VAL A 29 -3.81 -12.15 -23.30
N SER A 30 -3.17 -13.09 -24.00
CA SER A 30 -3.33 -13.31 -25.41
C SER A 30 -4.68 -13.98 -25.68
N GLY A 31 -5.60 -13.23 -26.29
CA GLY A 31 -6.93 -13.69 -26.69
C GLY A 31 -7.87 -12.52 -26.96
N LEU A 32 -8.96 -12.78 -27.69
CA LEU A 32 -10.04 -11.81 -27.88
C LEU A 32 -10.82 -11.67 -26.56
N MET A 33 -10.44 -10.69 -25.75
CA MET A 33 -11.13 -10.39 -24.48
C MET A 33 -12.23 -9.36 -24.68
N THR A 34 -13.39 -9.62 -24.09
CA THR A 34 -14.45 -8.63 -24.00
C THR A 34 -14.07 -7.52 -23.00
N ARG A 35 -14.63 -6.31 -23.17
CA ARG A 35 -14.47 -5.21 -22.19
C ARG A 35 -14.78 -5.64 -20.76
N ARG A 36 -15.81 -6.46 -20.58
CA ARG A 36 -16.24 -6.97 -19.29
C ARG A 36 -15.16 -7.86 -18.63
N GLN A 37 -14.60 -8.80 -19.39
CA GLN A 37 -13.53 -9.68 -18.88
C GLN A 37 -12.29 -8.88 -18.51
N ASN A 38 -11.88 -7.92 -19.37
CA ASN A 38 -10.74 -7.06 -19.11
C ASN A 38 -10.94 -6.20 -17.84
N GLY A 39 -12.14 -5.65 -17.64
CA GLY A 39 -12.49 -4.88 -16.44
C GLY A 39 -12.47 -5.72 -15.16
N HIS A 40 -13.01 -6.95 -15.20
CA HIS A 40 -12.98 -7.86 -14.03
C HIS A 40 -11.55 -8.26 -13.65
N ILE A 41 -10.69 -8.52 -14.64
CA ILE A 41 -9.28 -8.84 -14.38
C ILE A 41 -8.57 -7.61 -13.81
N ALA A 42 -8.80 -6.44 -14.39
CA ALA A 42 -8.18 -5.22 -13.95
C ALA A 42 -8.55 -4.83 -12.50
N VAL A 43 -9.82 -4.98 -12.11
CA VAL A 43 -10.26 -4.62 -10.76
C VAL A 43 -9.69 -5.56 -9.68
N ALA A 44 -9.29 -6.78 -10.04
CA ALA A 44 -8.70 -7.73 -9.10
C ALA A 44 -7.42 -7.20 -8.43
N GLY A 45 -6.59 -6.43 -9.17
CA GLY A 45 -5.38 -5.82 -8.63
C GLY A 45 -5.64 -4.89 -7.44
N PRO A 46 -6.38 -3.80 -7.63
CA PRO A 46 -6.78 -2.92 -6.52
C PRO A 46 -7.52 -3.64 -5.40
N LEU A 47 -8.45 -4.56 -5.72
CA LEU A 47 -9.18 -5.32 -4.69
C LEU A 47 -8.25 -6.23 -3.87
N THR A 48 -7.21 -6.78 -4.47
CA THR A 48 -6.19 -7.54 -3.73
C THR A 48 -5.45 -6.65 -2.74
N ASN A 49 -5.04 -5.45 -3.14
CA ASN A 49 -4.42 -4.49 -2.22
C ASN A 49 -5.36 -4.10 -1.07
N LEU A 50 -6.65 -3.90 -1.35
CA LEU A 50 -7.65 -3.63 -0.32
C LEU A 50 -7.79 -4.82 0.64
N ALA A 51 -7.86 -6.04 0.12
CA ALA A 51 -7.92 -7.25 0.93
C ALA A 51 -6.66 -7.42 1.81
N LEU A 52 -5.47 -7.16 1.26
CA LEU A 52 -4.21 -7.21 2.01
C LEU A 52 -4.14 -6.12 3.11
N PHE A 53 -4.72 -4.95 2.88
CA PHE A 53 -4.86 -3.94 3.91
C PHE A 53 -5.83 -4.39 5.02
N ILE A 54 -7.03 -4.85 4.67
CA ILE A 54 -8.08 -5.25 5.62
C ILE A 54 -7.64 -6.48 6.45
N ILE A 55 -7.04 -7.47 5.81
CA ILE A 55 -6.56 -8.69 6.49
C ILE A 55 -5.25 -8.41 7.24
N GLY A 56 -4.38 -7.59 6.67
CA GLY A 56 -3.12 -7.22 7.28
C GLY A 56 -3.29 -6.42 8.56
N LEU A 57 -4.29 -5.56 8.66
CA LEU A 57 -4.54 -4.74 9.85
C LEU A 57 -4.68 -5.58 11.14
N PRO A 58 -5.61 -6.52 11.26
CA PRO A 58 -5.72 -7.34 12.46
C PRO A 58 -4.50 -8.24 12.70
N ILE A 59 -3.85 -8.73 11.64
CA ILE A 59 -2.62 -9.52 11.77
C ILE A 59 -1.51 -8.69 12.41
N TRP A 60 -1.29 -7.47 11.93
CA TRP A 60 -0.27 -6.59 12.51
C TRP A 60 -0.62 -6.14 13.92
N ILE A 61 -1.89 -5.88 14.24
CA ILE A 61 -2.33 -5.59 15.61
C ILE A 61 -1.96 -6.75 16.54
N LEU A 62 -2.23 -8.00 16.15
CA LEU A 62 -1.90 -9.19 16.93
C LEU A 62 -0.39 -9.37 17.10
N ILE A 63 0.40 -9.20 16.03
CA ILE A 63 1.86 -9.30 16.08
C ILE A 63 2.45 -8.25 17.04
N LEU A 64 2.03 -6.98 16.85
CA LEU A 64 2.59 -5.87 17.63
C LEU A 64 2.16 -5.91 19.09
N GLY A 65 0.91 -6.30 19.38
CA GLY A 65 0.43 -6.48 20.74
C GLY A 65 1.10 -7.65 21.45
N ALA A 66 1.13 -8.82 20.81
CA ALA A 66 1.77 -10.00 21.41
C ALA A 66 3.28 -9.86 21.64
N THR A 67 3.96 -8.99 20.90
CA THR A 67 5.40 -8.74 21.02
C THR A 67 5.73 -7.53 21.90
N GLY A 68 4.74 -6.76 22.35
CA GLY A 68 4.96 -5.51 23.09
C GLY A 68 5.73 -4.45 22.27
N ALA A 69 5.62 -4.52 20.93
CA ALA A 69 6.41 -3.68 20.04
C ALA A 69 6.02 -2.18 20.09
N PHE A 70 4.85 -1.86 20.67
CA PHE A 70 4.40 -0.49 20.94
C PHE A 70 4.65 -0.01 22.36
N ASP A 71 5.37 -0.76 23.18
CA ASP A 71 5.77 -0.25 24.50
C ASP A 71 6.73 0.92 24.32
N ILE A 72 6.12 2.13 24.37
CA ILE A 72 6.75 3.41 24.02
C ILE A 72 7.93 3.73 24.93
N THR A 73 7.96 3.17 26.13
CA THR A 73 9.04 3.42 27.09
C THR A 73 10.36 2.75 26.66
N SER A 74 10.30 1.78 25.77
CA SER A 74 11.45 0.99 25.33
C SER A 74 12.00 1.38 23.95
N ILE A 75 11.30 2.22 23.16
CA ILE A 75 11.72 2.57 21.80
C ILE A 75 12.29 3.99 21.77
N PRO A 76 13.64 4.13 21.66
CA PRO A 76 14.23 5.46 21.52
C PRO A 76 13.80 6.10 20.18
N LEU A 77 13.34 7.34 20.26
CA LEU A 77 13.11 8.18 19.09
C LEU A 77 14.37 8.98 18.79
N LEU A 78 14.69 9.11 17.51
CA LEU A 78 15.73 10.00 17.03
C LEU A 78 15.22 11.46 17.07
N GLU A 79 16.12 12.44 17.04
CA GLU A 79 15.79 13.88 17.06
C GLU A 79 14.80 14.29 15.95
N ASN A 80 14.80 13.58 14.83
CA ASN A 80 13.87 13.79 13.72
C ASN A 80 12.50 13.11 13.92
N GLY A 81 12.25 12.49 15.07
CA GLY A 81 11.00 11.78 15.38
C GLY A 81 10.88 10.39 14.75
N SER A 82 11.89 9.90 14.03
CA SER A 82 11.89 8.52 13.53
C SER A 82 12.33 7.55 14.63
N ARG A 83 11.95 6.27 14.51
CA ARG A 83 12.37 5.23 15.45
C ARG A 83 13.83 4.86 15.26
N ALA A 84 14.54 4.70 16.35
CA ALA A 84 15.88 4.14 16.28
C ALA A 84 15.81 2.62 16.02
N TYR A 85 16.71 2.12 15.17
CA TYR A 85 16.85 0.68 14.90
C TYR A 85 18.03 0.05 15.65
N ILE A 86 18.90 0.86 16.20
CA ILE A 86 20.07 0.45 16.98
C ILE A 86 20.14 1.31 18.22
N ASN A 87 20.32 0.66 19.38
CA ASN A 87 20.60 1.31 20.66
C ASN A 87 21.76 0.57 21.33
N ASP A 88 22.81 1.31 21.70
CA ASP A 88 24.02 0.77 22.36
C ASP A 88 24.60 -0.49 21.66
N GLY A 89 24.58 -0.49 20.31
CA GLY A 89 25.07 -1.60 19.49
C GLY A 89 24.12 -2.79 19.37
N SER A 90 22.95 -2.75 20.00
CA SER A 90 21.92 -3.78 19.91
C SER A 90 20.84 -3.38 18.92
N ILE A 91 20.32 -4.35 18.16
CA ILE A 91 19.21 -4.13 17.21
C ILE A 91 17.89 -4.02 17.98
N ILE A 92 17.13 -2.97 17.68
CA ILE A 92 15.77 -2.77 18.20
C ILE A 92 14.78 -3.36 17.19
N TRP A 93 14.50 -4.65 17.34
CA TRP A 93 13.59 -5.37 16.47
C TRP A 93 12.12 -4.87 16.56
N GLN A 94 11.74 -4.29 17.69
CA GLN A 94 10.43 -3.68 17.90
C GLN A 94 10.19 -2.54 16.90
N SER A 95 11.17 -1.64 16.72
CA SER A 95 11.10 -0.58 15.73
C SER A 95 10.88 -1.13 14.32
N MET A 96 11.60 -2.19 13.98
CA MET A 96 11.48 -2.85 12.67
C MET A 96 10.09 -3.45 12.46
N LEU A 97 9.52 -4.10 13.49
CA LEU A 97 8.17 -4.66 13.41
C LEU A 97 7.09 -3.60 13.23
N VAL A 98 7.16 -2.51 14.01
CA VAL A 98 6.20 -1.41 13.87
C VAL A 98 6.28 -0.81 12.47
N ASP A 99 7.49 -0.52 11.99
CA ASP A 99 7.64 0.07 10.66
C ASP A 99 7.26 -0.90 9.55
N ALA A 100 7.50 -2.20 9.70
CA ALA A 100 7.03 -3.20 8.75
C ALA A 100 5.49 -3.21 8.66
N GLY A 101 4.77 -3.13 9.77
CA GLY A 101 3.32 -3.01 9.81
C GLY A 101 2.82 -1.72 9.17
N VAL A 102 3.44 -0.59 9.49
CA VAL A 102 3.14 0.72 8.90
C VAL A 102 3.36 0.72 7.38
N TRP A 103 4.50 0.17 6.94
CA TRP A 103 4.81 0.04 5.52
C TRP A 103 3.86 -0.90 4.79
N TRP A 104 3.50 -2.03 5.40
CA TRP A 104 2.53 -2.96 4.83
C TRP A 104 1.18 -2.29 4.55
N LEU A 105 0.64 -1.60 5.55
CA LEU A 105 -0.65 -0.92 5.41
C LEU A 105 -0.59 0.25 4.42
N SER A 106 0.44 1.10 4.53
CA SER A 106 0.64 2.25 3.64
C SER A 106 0.83 1.82 2.20
N ALA A 107 1.70 0.83 1.95
CA ALA A 107 2.00 0.36 0.61
C ALA A 107 0.76 -0.18 -0.10
N ASN A 108 -0.07 -0.97 0.58
CA ASN A 108 -1.27 -1.51 -0.03
C ASN A 108 -2.29 -0.43 -0.38
N LEU A 109 -2.46 0.62 0.43
CA LEU A 109 -3.32 1.76 0.10
C LEU A 109 -2.76 2.56 -1.08
N ILE A 110 -1.48 2.88 -1.05
CA ILE A 110 -0.83 3.70 -2.09
C ILE A 110 -0.80 2.93 -3.42
N LEU A 111 -0.44 1.64 -3.42
CA LEU A 111 -0.43 0.81 -4.63
C LEU A 111 -1.83 0.60 -5.19
N GLY A 112 -2.85 0.43 -4.32
CA GLY A 112 -4.23 0.37 -4.73
C GLY A 112 -4.69 1.64 -5.44
N LEU A 113 -4.40 2.81 -4.85
CA LEU A 113 -4.69 4.11 -5.46
C LEU A 113 -3.94 4.29 -6.78
N PHE A 114 -2.66 3.93 -6.80
CA PHE A 114 -1.84 4.05 -8.01
C PHE A 114 -2.39 3.24 -9.17
N ASN A 115 -2.85 2.00 -8.91
CA ASN A 115 -3.48 1.16 -9.91
C ASN A 115 -4.81 1.74 -10.45
N MET A 116 -5.45 2.65 -9.71
CA MET A 116 -6.67 3.33 -10.14
C MET A 116 -6.41 4.55 -11.05
N ILE A 117 -5.16 4.93 -11.30
CA ILE A 117 -4.86 6.01 -12.25
C ILE A 117 -5.33 5.59 -13.65
N PRO A 118 -6.19 6.40 -14.33
CA PRO A 118 -6.78 6.02 -15.61
C PRO A 118 -5.86 6.34 -16.79
N PHE A 119 -4.60 5.94 -16.69
CA PHE A 119 -3.58 6.27 -17.69
C PHE A 119 -2.60 5.11 -17.90
N GLY A 120 -2.17 4.92 -19.17
CA GLY A 120 -1.13 3.98 -19.57
C GLY A 120 -1.50 2.50 -19.33
N PRO A 121 -0.57 1.68 -18.86
CA PRO A 121 -0.77 0.24 -18.66
C PRO A 121 -1.54 -0.09 -17.37
N LEU A 122 -1.88 0.92 -16.56
CA LEU A 122 -2.51 0.76 -15.26
C LEU A 122 -3.97 0.29 -15.39
N ASP A 123 -4.47 -0.30 -14.32
CA ASP A 123 -5.78 -0.96 -14.36
C ASP A 123 -6.95 0.02 -14.35
N GLY A 124 -6.75 1.23 -13.84
CA GLY A 124 -7.78 2.27 -13.76
C GLY A 124 -8.45 2.60 -15.10
N ALA A 125 -7.67 2.67 -16.19
CA ALA A 125 -8.21 2.89 -17.53
C ALA A 125 -9.16 1.76 -17.98
N LYS A 126 -8.77 0.50 -17.73
CA LYS A 126 -9.55 -0.70 -18.10
C LYS A 126 -10.84 -0.81 -17.27
N ILE A 127 -10.74 -0.50 -15.96
CA ILE A 127 -11.89 -0.51 -15.06
C ILE A 127 -12.87 0.57 -15.47
N LYS A 128 -12.39 1.79 -15.74
CA LYS A 128 -13.23 2.91 -16.19
C LYS A 128 -13.91 2.63 -17.51
N ASP A 129 -13.21 2.05 -18.49
CA ASP A 129 -13.78 1.65 -19.77
C ASP A 129 -14.86 0.56 -19.63
N TRP A 130 -14.70 -0.34 -18.65
CA TRP A 130 -15.69 -1.37 -18.36
C TRP A 130 -16.92 -0.82 -17.62
N ASN A 131 -16.72 -0.10 -16.50
CA ASN A 131 -17.80 0.42 -15.66
C ASN A 131 -17.31 1.63 -14.84
N GLU A 132 -17.83 2.83 -15.19
CA GLU A 132 -17.45 4.07 -14.51
C GLU A 132 -17.89 4.11 -13.04
N GLN A 133 -19.03 3.51 -12.68
CA GLN A 133 -19.48 3.49 -11.28
C GLN A 133 -18.53 2.66 -10.42
N VAL A 134 -18.14 1.48 -10.89
CA VAL A 134 -17.15 0.63 -10.20
C VAL A 134 -15.82 1.37 -10.09
N TYR A 135 -15.38 2.03 -11.16
CA TYR A 135 -14.15 2.82 -11.17
C TYR A 135 -14.16 3.90 -10.08
N TYR A 136 -15.18 4.76 -10.05
CA TYR A 136 -15.22 5.83 -9.04
C TYR A 136 -15.41 5.32 -7.63
N THR A 137 -16.15 4.23 -7.42
CA THR A 137 -16.30 3.60 -6.11
C THR A 137 -14.96 3.11 -5.58
N VAL A 138 -14.24 2.32 -6.38
CA VAL A 138 -12.93 1.78 -5.97
C VAL A 138 -11.90 2.90 -5.83
N LEU A 139 -11.91 3.89 -6.73
CA LEU A 139 -11.05 5.07 -6.63
C LEU A 139 -11.25 5.79 -5.29
N LEU A 140 -12.49 6.07 -4.88
CA LEU A 140 -12.78 6.78 -3.63
C LEU A 140 -12.38 5.99 -2.39
N ILE A 141 -12.51 4.65 -2.42
CA ILE A 141 -12.06 3.77 -1.33
C ILE A 141 -10.56 3.95 -1.03
N PHE A 142 -9.74 4.18 -2.05
CA PHE A 142 -8.32 4.41 -1.88
C PHE A 142 -7.96 5.90 -1.74
N LEU A 143 -8.62 6.76 -2.51
CA LEU A 143 -8.33 8.18 -2.56
C LEU A 143 -8.54 8.85 -1.20
N ILE A 144 -9.68 8.57 -0.56
CA ILE A 144 -10.03 9.20 0.72
C ILE A 144 -9.00 8.87 1.80
N PRO A 145 -8.67 7.60 2.11
CA PRO A 145 -7.70 7.29 3.14
C PRO A 145 -6.28 7.77 2.79
N VAL A 146 -5.84 7.66 1.54
CA VAL A 146 -4.50 8.13 1.15
C VAL A 146 -4.38 9.63 1.27
N PHE A 147 -5.35 10.40 0.76
CA PHE A 147 -5.33 11.86 0.89
C PHE A 147 -5.43 12.31 2.35
N SER A 148 -6.32 11.72 3.14
CA SER A 148 -6.40 12.05 4.57
C SER A 148 -5.12 11.72 5.33
N MET A 149 -4.39 10.66 4.93
CA MET A 149 -3.06 10.36 5.46
C MET A 149 -2.05 11.45 5.08
N PHE A 150 -2.05 11.93 3.82
CA PHE A 150 -1.18 13.01 3.38
C PHE A 150 -1.43 14.33 4.12
N PHE A 151 -2.68 14.63 4.46
CA PHE A 151 -3.03 15.82 5.25
C PHE A 151 -2.88 15.61 6.77
N GLY A 152 -2.34 14.48 7.21
CA GLY A 152 -2.08 14.20 8.62
C GLY A 152 -3.33 13.96 9.47
N LEU A 153 -4.51 13.74 8.85
CA LEU A 153 -5.76 13.48 9.56
C LEU A 153 -5.74 12.12 10.27
N TRP A 154 -5.01 11.16 9.72
CA TRP A 154 -4.73 9.86 10.33
C TRP A 154 -3.40 9.31 9.82
N SER A 155 -2.87 8.29 10.49
CA SER A 155 -1.72 7.53 10.01
C SER A 155 -1.85 6.06 10.37
N PRO A 156 -1.26 5.14 9.59
CA PRO A 156 -1.22 3.72 9.93
C PRO A 156 -0.57 3.46 11.29
N THR A 157 0.41 4.26 11.68
CA THR A 157 1.04 4.19 13.01
C THR A 157 0.02 4.40 14.12
N ARG A 158 -0.70 5.53 14.08
CA ARG A 158 -1.72 5.86 15.10
C ARG A 158 -2.87 4.84 15.12
N LEU A 159 -3.22 4.33 13.94
CA LEU A 159 -4.25 3.30 13.82
C LEU A 159 -3.83 2.02 14.53
N LEU A 160 -2.61 1.54 14.28
CA LEU A 160 -2.05 0.34 14.91
C LEU A 160 -1.90 0.54 16.43
N GLU A 161 -1.33 1.67 16.85
CA GLU A 161 -1.15 2.04 18.24
C GLU A 161 -2.49 2.03 18.99
N TYR A 162 -3.50 2.72 18.48
CA TYR A 162 -4.83 2.78 19.08
C TYR A 162 -5.44 1.39 19.30
N PHE A 163 -5.36 0.51 18.29
CA PHE A 163 -5.94 -0.83 18.43
C PHE A 163 -5.10 -1.75 19.30
N VAL A 164 -3.79 -1.63 19.30
CA VAL A 164 -2.92 -2.41 20.19
C VAL A 164 -3.20 -2.01 21.65
N GLU A 165 -3.23 -0.72 21.98
CA GLU A 165 -3.54 -0.24 23.33
C GLU A 165 -4.97 -0.59 23.79
N ALA A 166 -5.93 -0.69 22.85
CA ALA A 166 -7.31 -1.04 23.18
C ALA A 166 -7.52 -2.54 23.46
N ILE A 167 -6.64 -3.41 22.96
CA ILE A 167 -6.82 -4.88 23.01
C ILE A 167 -5.86 -5.53 24.02
N PHE A 168 -4.65 -4.98 24.18
CA PHE A 168 -3.58 -5.52 25.03
C PHE A 168 -3.28 -4.59 26.20
#